data_26732f31bb33ddee8b2218adcdaad231
#
_entry.id   26732f31bb33ddee8b2218adcdaad231
#
_cell.length_a   1.000
_cell.length_b   1.000
_cell.length_c   1.000
_cell.angle_alpha   90.00
_cell.angle_beta   90.00
_cell.angle_gamma   90.00
#
_symmetry.space_group_name_H-M   'P 1'
#
loop_
_entity.id
_entity.type
_entity.pdbx_description
1 polymer ?
#
loop_
_entity_poly.entity_id
_entity_poly.type
_entity_poly.pdbx_seq_one_letter_code
_entity_poly.pdbx_strand_id
1 'polypeptide(L)'
;MPKRAGTHKVAVIQHPPVTLDRRKTLERGVELIEKAASAGARLISFPETWVPGYPEWMWRLRPGGDYKLTGEIHRRLIENSVDLKAGDLKLIQAAARRLKITVSIGVHERD
;
A
#
# COMPACT_ATOMS: atom_id res chain seq x y z
N MET A 1 -30.24 -22.89 19.96
CA MET A 1 -28.88 -22.35 20.18
C MET A 1 -28.63 -21.22 19.19
N PRO A 2 -28.37 -20.01 19.63
CA PRO A 2 -27.95 -18.99 18.69
C PRO A 2 -26.65 -19.42 18.02
N LYS A 3 -26.58 -19.33 16.70
CA LYS A 3 -25.32 -19.54 15.98
C LYS A 3 -24.32 -18.51 16.48
N ARG A 4 -23.20 -18.95 17.03
CA ARG A 4 -22.08 -18.06 17.32
C ARG A 4 -21.77 -17.30 16.03
N ALA A 5 -21.69 -15.97 16.11
CA ALA A 5 -21.18 -15.19 15.01
C ALA A 5 -19.83 -15.80 14.60
N GLY A 6 -19.71 -16.16 13.32
CA GLY A 6 -18.49 -16.77 12.80
C GLY A 6 -17.29 -15.85 13.02
N THR A 7 -16.14 -16.44 13.34
CA THR A 7 -14.87 -15.70 13.37
C THR A 7 -14.39 -15.47 11.95
N HIS A 8 -13.85 -14.28 11.70
CA HIS A 8 -13.21 -13.95 10.44
C HIS A 8 -11.71 -13.82 10.64
N LYS A 9 -10.95 -14.42 9.73
CA LYS A 9 -9.50 -14.25 9.71
C LYS A 9 -9.15 -12.94 9.01
N VAL A 10 -8.30 -12.14 9.64
CA VAL A 10 -7.76 -10.91 9.07
C VAL A 10 -6.25 -11.03 8.94
N ALA A 11 -5.69 -10.36 7.95
CA ALA A 11 -4.25 -10.27 7.76
C ALA A 11 -3.79 -8.83 7.94
N VAL A 12 -2.74 -8.65 8.73
CA VAL A 12 -2.07 -7.36 8.90
C VAL A 12 -0.71 -7.46 8.23
N ILE A 13 -0.47 -6.58 7.29
CA ILE A 13 0.77 -6.60 6.51
C ILE A 13 1.86 -5.83 7.25
N GLN A 14 2.99 -6.49 7.45
CA GLN A 14 4.20 -5.91 8.03
C GLN A 14 5.39 -6.01 7.07
N HIS A 15 5.11 -6.07 5.77
CA HIS A 15 6.12 -6.07 4.72
C HIS A 15 6.34 -4.64 4.21
N PRO A 16 7.60 -4.25 3.93
CA PRO A 16 7.88 -2.95 3.34
C PRO A 16 7.38 -2.89 1.90
N PRO A 17 7.04 -1.68 1.42
CA PRO A 17 6.84 -1.46 -0.01
C PRO A 17 8.18 -1.52 -0.75
N VAL A 18 8.14 -1.46 -2.08
CA VAL A 18 9.31 -1.11 -2.87
C VAL A 18 9.39 0.41 -2.91
N THR A 19 10.15 0.99 -2.01
CA THR A 19 10.17 2.44 -1.73
C THR A 19 10.35 3.26 -3.00
N LEU A 20 9.45 4.23 -3.20
CA LEU A 20 9.43 5.15 -4.34
C LEU A 20 9.31 4.45 -5.71
N ASP A 21 8.74 3.24 -5.71
CA ASP A 21 8.42 2.51 -6.94
C ASP A 21 6.96 2.02 -6.85
N ARG A 22 6.05 2.81 -7.39
CA ARG A 22 4.61 2.51 -7.35
C ARG A 22 4.31 1.16 -7.98
N ARG A 23 4.81 0.91 -9.18
CA ARG A 23 4.48 -0.31 -9.92
C ARG A 23 4.90 -1.56 -9.18
N LYS A 24 6.15 -1.61 -8.74
CA LYS A 24 6.67 -2.77 -8.00
C LYS A 24 5.99 -2.93 -6.64
N THR A 25 5.64 -1.82 -5.99
CA THR A 25 4.87 -1.86 -4.73
C THR A 25 3.49 -2.48 -4.96
N LEU A 26 2.77 -2.07 -6.00
CA LEU A 26 1.46 -2.62 -6.32
C LEU A 26 1.53 -4.10 -6.69
N GLU A 27 2.55 -4.52 -7.45
CA GLU A 27 2.80 -5.92 -7.76
C GLU A 27 3.03 -6.75 -6.48
N ARG A 28 3.86 -6.25 -5.57
CA ARG A 28 4.06 -6.85 -4.24
C ARG A 28 2.76 -6.92 -3.45
N GLY A 29 1.95 -5.88 -3.52
CA GLY A 29 0.64 -5.84 -2.88
C GLY A 29 -0.27 -6.96 -3.34
N VAL A 30 -0.32 -7.22 -4.63
CA VAL A 30 -1.10 -8.33 -5.21
C VAL A 30 -0.61 -9.67 -4.67
N GLU A 31 0.70 -9.90 -4.64
CA GLU A 31 1.28 -11.13 -4.08
C GLU A 31 0.91 -11.34 -2.62
N LEU A 32 0.95 -10.28 -1.82
CA LEU A 32 0.58 -10.34 -0.40
C LEU A 32 -0.92 -10.60 -0.22
N ILE A 33 -1.76 -10.02 -1.07
CA ILE A 33 -3.21 -10.28 -1.06
C ILE A 33 -3.49 -11.74 -1.40
N GLU A 34 -2.82 -12.28 -2.41
CA GLU A 34 -2.94 -13.70 -2.80
C GLU A 34 -2.53 -14.62 -1.65
N LYS A 35 -1.42 -14.32 -1.00
CA LYS A 35 -0.92 -15.08 0.15
C LYS A 35 -1.90 -15.03 1.32
N ALA A 36 -2.42 -13.86 1.64
CA ALA A 36 -3.39 -13.69 2.72
C ALA A 36 -4.70 -14.44 2.43
N ALA A 37 -5.21 -14.34 1.20
CA ALA A 37 -6.41 -15.05 0.76
C ALA A 37 -6.21 -16.55 0.83
N SER A 38 -5.06 -17.07 0.39
CA SER A 38 -4.71 -18.50 0.48
C SER A 38 -4.67 -18.99 1.93
N ALA A 39 -4.32 -18.14 2.87
CA ALA A 39 -4.34 -18.45 4.31
C ALA A 39 -5.74 -18.31 4.93
N GLY A 40 -6.75 -17.96 4.15
CA GLY A 40 -8.13 -17.83 4.60
C GLY A 40 -8.55 -16.46 5.11
N ALA A 41 -7.72 -15.44 4.94
CA ALA A 41 -8.07 -14.08 5.35
C ALA A 41 -9.22 -13.53 4.49
N ARG A 42 -10.13 -12.79 5.15
CA ARG A 42 -11.25 -12.11 4.49
C ARG A 42 -11.06 -10.59 4.43
N LEU A 43 -10.16 -10.08 5.22
CA LEU A 43 -9.75 -8.68 5.25
C LEU A 43 -8.23 -8.64 5.33
N ILE A 44 -7.62 -7.77 4.55
CA ILE A 44 -6.19 -7.48 4.62
C ILE A 44 -5.98 -5.98 4.83
N SER A 45 -5.12 -5.63 5.77
CA SER A 45 -4.77 -4.25 6.08
C SER A 45 -3.29 -4.00 5.81
N PHE A 46 -3.01 -3.03 4.95
CA PHE A 46 -1.67 -2.55 4.66
C PHE A 46 -1.33 -1.34 5.52
N PRO A 47 -0.04 -1.05 5.73
CA PRO A 47 0.39 0.12 6.49
C PRO A 47 -0.03 1.46 5.87
N GLU A 48 0.05 2.51 6.69
CA GLU A 48 -0.15 3.90 6.26
C GLU A 48 0.80 4.25 5.11
N THR A 49 0.28 4.93 4.10
CA THR A 49 1.05 5.41 2.93
C THR A 49 1.98 4.37 2.32
N TRP A 50 1.53 3.11 2.33
CA TRP A 50 2.34 2.00 1.85
C TRP A 50 2.74 2.15 0.38
N VAL A 51 1.89 2.78 -0.43
CA VAL A 51 2.18 3.08 -1.83
C VAL A 51 2.45 4.58 -1.98
N PRO A 52 3.63 5.00 -2.35
CA PRO A 52 4.87 4.26 -2.64
C PRO A 52 5.83 4.15 -1.45
N GLY A 53 5.38 4.42 -0.25
CA GLY A 53 6.13 4.34 0.98
C GLY A 53 5.97 5.57 1.86
N TYR A 54 6.12 5.38 3.16
CA TYR A 54 6.08 6.47 4.13
C TYR A 54 7.33 7.35 3.98
N PRO A 55 7.19 8.68 3.95
CA PRO A 55 8.32 9.59 3.72
C PRO A 55 9.18 9.77 5.00
N GLU A 56 9.73 8.70 5.51
CA GLU A 56 10.51 8.70 6.76
C GLU A 56 11.79 9.52 6.70
N TRP A 57 12.29 9.80 5.50
CA TRP A 57 13.46 10.67 5.30
C TRP A 57 13.24 12.09 5.80
N MET A 58 11.99 12.56 5.89
CA MET A 58 11.66 13.89 6.44
C MET A 58 12.28 14.13 7.81
N TRP A 59 12.38 13.08 8.62
CA TRP A 59 12.90 13.15 9.98
C TRP A 59 14.43 13.09 10.04
N ARG A 60 15.07 12.77 8.93
CA ARG A 60 16.51 12.53 8.86
C ARG A 60 17.26 13.58 8.05
N LEU A 61 16.60 14.25 7.13
CA LEU A 61 17.18 15.29 6.29
C LEU A 61 17.16 16.63 7.01
N ARG A 62 18.22 17.41 6.83
CA ARG A 62 18.37 18.70 7.48
C ARG A 62 17.63 19.78 6.69
N PRO A 63 16.77 20.59 7.33
CA PRO A 63 16.17 21.76 6.69
C PRO A 63 17.27 22.71 6.19
N GLY A 64 17.18 23.15 4.93
CA GLY A 64 18.15 24.03 4.31
C GLY A 64 19.43 23.36 3.85
N GLY A 65 20.07 22.51 4.69
CA GLY A 65 21.32 21.85 4.35
C GLY A 65 21.18 20.78 3.27
N ASP A 66 20.08 20.05 3.28
CA ASP A 66 19.81 18.94 2.36
C ASP A 66 18.71 19.25 1.34
N TYR A 67 18.47 20.52 1.04
CA TYR A 67 17.29 20.91 0.24
C TYR A 67 17.28 20.31 -1.18
N LYS A 68 18.44 20.12 -1.79
CA LYS A 68 18.52 19.51 -3.12
C LYS A 68 18.10 18.04 -3.07
N LEU A 69 18.61 17.30 -2.09
CA LEU A 69 18.26 15.90 -1.88
C LEU A 69 16.77 15.77 -1.49
N THR A 70 16.29 16.63 -0.61
CA THR A 70 14.88 16.68 -0.22
C THR A 70 13.99 16.92 -1.43
N GLY A 71 14.34 17.88 -2.29
CA GLY A 71 13.60 18.17 -3.52
C GLY A 71 13.57 17.01 -4.49
N GLU A 72 14.68 16.31 -4.67
CA GLU A 72 14.77 15.14 -5.55
C GLU A 72 13.93 13.98 -5.04
N ILE A 73 14.01 13.67 -3.75
CA ILE A 73 13.21 12.58 -3.16
C ILE A 73 11.72 12.94 -3.20
N HIS A 74 11.37 14.20 -2.92
CA HIS A 74 9.99 14.67 -2.97
C HIS A 74 9.41 14.55 -4.39
N ARG A 75 10.20 14.89 -5.41
CA ARG A 75 9.83 14.71 -6.81
C ARG A 75 9.51 13.25 -7.11
N ARG A 76 10.36 12.32 -6.68
CA ARG A 76 10.14 10.88 -6.85
C ARG A 76 8.89 10.40 -6.12
N LEU A 77 8.63 10.93 -4.92
CA LEU A 77 7.43 10.62 -4.18
C LEU A 77 6.17 11.03 -4.97
N ILE A 78 6.15 12.25 -5.48
CA ILE A 78 5.01 12.74 -6.27
C ILE A 78 4.82 11.90 -7.54
N GLU A 79 5.90 11.64 -8.27
CA GLU A 79 5.85 10.85 -9.51
C GLU A 79 5.33 9.41 -9.28
N ASN A 80 5.61 8.84 -8.11
CA ASN A 80 5.18 7.50 -7.73
C ASN A 80 3.95 7.47 -6.83
N SER A 81 3.34 8.61 -6.54
CA SER A 81 2.07 8.68 -5.85
C SER A 81 0.93 8.13 -6.71
N VAL A 82 -0.14 7.73 -6.08
CA VAL A 82 -1.26 7.06 -6.74
C VAL A 82 -2.17 8.09 -7.41
N ASP A 83 -2.45 7.90 -8.67
CA ASP A 83 -3.47 8.61 -9.43
C ASP A 83 -4.68 7.69 -9.59
N LEU A 84 -5.73 7.97 -8.83
CA LEU A 84 -6.97 7.18 -8.85
C LEU A 84 -7.69 7.29 -10.18
N LYS A 85 -7.69 8.46 -10.80
CA LYS A 85 -8.34 8.69 -12.10
C LYS A 85 -7.66 7.92 -13.23
N ALA A 86 -6.33 7.83 -13.17
CA ALA A 86 -5.55 7.03 -14.12
C ALA A 86 -5.71 5.51 -13.91
N GLY A 87 -6.31 5.10 -12.80
CA GLY A 87 -6.58 3.71 -12.50
C GLY A 87 -5.39 2.96 -11.90
N ASP A 88 -4.53 3.66 -11.17
CA ASP A 88 -3.33 3.06 -10.57
C ASP A 88 -3.65 1.92 -9.59
N LEU A 89 -4.84 1.92 -8.98
CA LEU A 89 -5.24 0.84 -8.05
C LEU A 89 -5.99 -0.32 -8.72
N LYS A 90 -6.11 -0.34 -10.03
CA LYS A 90 -6.84 -1.41 -10.74
C LYS A 90 -6.31 -2.82 -10.46
N LEU A 91 -4.99 -2.98 -10.31
CA LEU A 91 -4.39 -4.27 -9.97
C LEU A 91 -4.87 -4.78 -8.61
N ILE A 92 -4.89 -3.89 -7.62
CA ILE A 92 -5.36 -4.20 -6.27
C ILE A 92 -6.85 -4.52 -6.27
N GLN A 93 -7.64 -3.70 -6.96
CA GLN A 93 -9.08 -3.90 -7.09
C GLN A 93 -9.41 -5.24 -7.76
N ALA A 94 -8.69 -5.59 -8.82
CA ALA A 94 -8.87 -6.85 -9.53
C ALA A 94 -8.55 -8.06 -8.62
N ALA A 95 -7.46 -7.98 -7.86
CA ALA A 95 -7.09 -9.04 -6.92
C ALA A 95 -8.13 -9.18 -5.80
N ALA A 96 -8.57 -8.06 -5.23
CA ALA A 96 -9.60 -8.06 -4.19
C ALA A 96 -10.91 -8.69 -4.67
N ARG A 97 -11.33 -8.36 -5.88
CA ARG A 97 -12.55 -8.92 -6.49
C ARG A 97 -12.39 -10.41 -6.78
N ARG A 98 -11.30 -10.80 -7.42
CA ARG A 98 -11.02 -12.19 -7.80
C ARG A 98 -10.97 -13.11 -6.58
N LEU A 99 -10.34 -12.64 -5.51
CA LEU A 99 -10.12 -13.43 -4.29
C LEU A 99 -11.20 -13.22 -3.23
N LYS A 100 -12.18 -12.37 -3.48
CA LYS A 100 -13.29 -12.04 -2.57
C LYS A 100 -12.79 -11.63 -1.18
N ILE A 101 -11.78 -10.77 -1.15
CA ILE A 101 -11.15 -10.24 0.06
C ILE A 101 -11.33 -8.72 0.09
N THR A 102 -11.57 -8.18 1.29
CA THR A 102 -11.60 -6.73 1.51
C THR A 102 -10.17 -6.24 1.75
N VAL A 103 -9.77 -5.20 1.04
CA VAL A 103 -8.43 -4.62 1.14
C VAL A 103 -8.52 -3.19 1.67
N SER A 104 -7.80 -2.92 2.77
CA SER A 104 -7.52 -1.58 3.26
C SER A 104 -6.05 -1.27 2.97
N ILE A 105 -5.78 -0.23 2.19
CA ILE A 105 -4.42 0.11 1.77
C ILE A 105 -4.17 1.61 1.88
N GLY A 106 -3.06 1.97 2.52
CA GLY A 106 -2.62 3.34 2.61
C GLY A 106 -1.87 3.77 1.36
N VAL A 107 -2.21 4.93 0.83
CA VAL A 107 -1.58 5.47 -0.37
C VAL A 107 -1.29 6.97 -0.22
N HIS A 108 -0.26 7.45 -0.92
CA HIS A 108 -0.16 8.86 -1.29
C HIS A 108 -0.96 9.07 -2.57
N GLU A 109 -1.96 9.91 -2.51
CA GLU A 109 -2.77 10.25 -3.68
C GLU A 109 -2.23 11.52 -4.34
N ARG A 110 -2.23 11.51 -5.66
CA ARG A 110 -1.87 12.64 -6.51
C ARG A 110 -3.07 13.04 -7.37
N ASP A 111 -3.37 14.35 -7.43
CA ASP A 111 -4.37 14.92 -8.33
C ASP A 111 -3.87 15.05 -9.77
#